data_9326c0b22809876c7716b63f90bfc031
#
_entry.id   9326c0b22809876c7716b63f90bfc031
#
_cell.length_a   1.000
_cell.length_b   1.000
_cell.length_c   1.000
_cell.angle_alpha   90.00
_cell.angle_beta   90.00
_cell.angle_gamma   90.00
#
_symmetry.space_group_name_H-M   'P 1'
#
loop_
_entity.id
_entity.type
_entity.pdbx_description
1 polymer ?
#
loop_
_entity_poly.entity_id
_entity_poly.type
_entity_poly.pdbx_seq_one_letter_code
_entity_poly.pdbx_strand_id
1 'polypeptide(L)'
;MINYPRSDKTGLGRMIPSWKLVLGTLLTLTVIGAALFAVAVYILPVPQPNDVAIAETTKVMYADGKREVGRIGDVRRTSVPLSDVPVEVQHAVLAAEDRSFYDHGGFSPEGISRAFWNNLTGGDTQGGSTITQQYVKNAYLSQDQTVLRKANELVLAVKLETIESKD
;
A
#
# COMPACT_ATOMS: atom_id res chain seq x y z
N MET A 1 38.28 -10.36 0.09
CA MET A 1 38.18 -11.77 0.52
C MET A 1 37.16 -11.92 1.59
N ILE A 2 36.24 -12.87 1.47
CA ILE A 2 35.27 -13.24 2.50
C ILE A 2 36.02 -13.95 3.62
N ASN A 3 36.16 -13.32 4.78
CA ASN A 3 36.83 -13.89 5.94
C ASN A 3 35.79 -14.54 6.89
N TYR A 4 35.32 -15.73 6.50
CA TYR A 4 34.39 -16.52 7.29
C TYR A 4 34.69 -18.03 7.06
N PRO A 5 34.89 -18.83 8.12
CA PRO A 5 35.02 -18.43 9.54
C PRO A 5 36.25 -17.54 9.79
N ARG A 6 36.15 -16.61 10.75
CA ARG A 6 37.20 -15.61 11.00
C ARG A 6 38.50 -16.24 11.47
N SER A 7 39.56 -16.04 10.71
CA SER A 7 40.90 -16.56 11.03
C SER A 7 41.63 -15.76 12.12
N ASP A 8 41.18 -14.51 12.38
CA ASP A 8 41.71 -13.59 13.39
C ASP A 8 41.15 -13.81 14.79
N LYS A 9 40.22 -14.76 14.96
CA LYS A 9 39.53 -15.08 16.23
C LYS A 9 39.64 -16.53 16.60
N THR A 10 39.50 -16.83 17.90
CA THR A 10 39.55 -18.21 18.44
C THR A 10 38.21 -18.54 19.11
N GLY A 11 37.91 -19.82 19.29
CA GLY A 11 36.70 -20.31 19.92
C GLY A 11 35.43 -19.88 19.16
N LEU A 12 34.35 -19.63 19.92
CA LEU A 12 33.04 -19.22 19.34
C LEU A 12 33.09 -17.90 18.59
N GLY A 13 34.06 -17.01 18.90
CA GLY A 13 34.23 -15.75 18.18
C GLY A 13 34.58 -15.91 16.70
N ARG A 14 35.11 -17.09 16.29
CA ARG A 14 35.39 -17.43 14.90
C ARG A 14 34.13 -17.58 14.04
N MET A 15 33.01 -17.96 14.66
CA MET A 15 31.72 -18.15 13.99
C MET A 15 30.90 -16.86 13.85
N ILE A 16 31.32 -15.77 14.51
CA ILE A 16 30.65 -14.49 14.37
C ILE A 16 31.10 -13.84 13.07
N PRO A 17 30.19 -13.56 12.13
CA PRO A 17 30.54 -12.95 10.85
C PRO A 17 31.17 -11.57 11.06
N SER A 18 32.10 -11.20 10.18
CA SER A 18 32.64 -9.82 10.20
C SER A 18 31.58 -8.82 9.82
N TRP A 19 31.65 -7.59 10.36
CA TRP A 19 30.71 -6.52 10.00
C TRP A 19 30.66 -6.24 8.50
N LYS A 20 31.82 -6.40 7.81
CA LYS A 20 31.91 -6.25 6.34
C LYS A 20 31.11 -7.32 5.61
N LEU A 21 31.16 -8.56 6.10
CA LEU A 21 30.38 -9.66 5.53
C LEU A 21 28.87 -9.42 5.78
N VAL A 22 28.49 -9.02 6.99
CA VAL A 22 27.08 -8.70 7.32
C VAL A 22 26.58 -7.57 6.42
N LEU A 23 27.34 -6.48 6.30
CA LEU A 23 26.98 -5.34 5.45
C LEU A 23 26.91 -5.75 3.97
N GLY A 24 27.88 -6.50 3.48
CA GLY A 24 27.88 -7.00 2.10
C GLY A 24 26.68 -7.90 1.80
N THR A 25 26.37 -8.82 2.71
CA THR A 25 25.19 -9.69 2.57
C THR A 25 23.90 -8.87 2.60
N LEU A 26 23.78 -7.92 3.52
CA LEU A 26 22.61 -7.04 3.61
C LEU A 26 22.42 -6.23 2.31
N LEU A 27 23.51 -5.62 1.81
CA LEU A 27 23.48 -4.87 0.56
C LEU A 27 23.05 -5.75 -0.63
N THR A 28 23.64 -6.94 -0.73
CA THR A 28 23.28 -7.89 -1.80
C THR A 28 21.80 -8.28 -1.74
N LEU A 29 21.30 -8.61 -0.54
CA LEU A 29 19.89 -8.95 -0.36
C LEU A 29 18.97 -7.77 -0.69
N THR A 30 19.36 -6.55 -0.33
CA THR A 30 18.61 -5.33 -0.68
C THR A 30 18.55 -5.12 -2.19
N VAL A 31 19.67 -5.29 -2.89
CA VAL A 31 19.73 -5.17 -4.37
C VAL A 31 18.86 -6.24 -5.04
N ILE A 32 18.97 -7.49 -4.58
CA ILE A 32 18.12 -8.58 -5.10
C ILE A 32 16.66 -8.30 -4.82
N GLY A 33 16.32 -7.87 -3.61
CA GLY A 33 14.94 -7.51 -3.24
C GLY A 33 14.38 -6.39 -4.11
N ALA A 34 15.16 -5.33 -4.34
CA ALA A 34 14.77 -4.23 -5.22
C ALA A 34 14.60 -4.68 -6.68
N ALA A 35 15.47 -5.54 -7.18
CA ALA A 35 15.34 -6.09 -8.53
C ALA A 35 14.09 -6.96 -8.68
N LEU A 36 13.83 -7.85 -7.72
CA LEU A 36 12.61 -8.67 -7.71
C LEU A 36 11.34 -7.81 -7.61
N PHE A 37 11.37 -6.76 -6.80
CA PHE A 37 10.26 -5.81 -6.70
C PHE A 37 10.03 -5.09 -8.04
N ALA A 38 11.07 -4.58 -8.68
CA ALA A 38 10.96 -3.94 -9.98
C ALA A 38 10.39 -4.88 -11.06
N VAL A 39 10.85 -6.14 -11.06
CA VAL A 39 10.31 -7.18 -11.96
C VAL A 39 8.83 -7.44 -11.65
N ALA A 40 8.44 -7.53 -10.39
CA ALA A 40 7.05 -7.72 -9.99
C ALA A 40 6.17 -6.55 -10.46
N VAL A 41 6.60 -5.30 -10.26
CA VAL A 41 5.90 -4.11 -10.78
C VAL A 41 5.75 -4.15 -12.29
N TYR A 42 6.76 -4.63 -13.00
CA TYR A 42 6.70 -4.72 -14.47
C TYR A 42 5.73 -5.82 -14.95
N ILE A 43 5.79 -7.02 -14.36
CA ILE A 43 5.09 -8.21 -14.84
C ILE A 43 3.62 -8.24 -14.38
N LEU A 44 3.32 -7.87 -13.11
CA LEU A 44 1.96 -7.97 -12.59
C LEU A 44 1.01 -7.09 -13.42
N PRO A 45 -0.07 -7.65 -13.98
CA PRO A 45 -1.12 -6.83 -14.61
C PRO A 45 -1.89 -6.07 -13.52
N VAL A 46 -2.37 -4.86 -13.84
CA VAL A 46 -3.40 -4.21 -13.01
C VAL A 46 -4.73 -4.89 -13.34
N PRO A 47 -5.38 -5.56 -12.38
CA PRO A 47 -6.66 -6.20 -12.62
C PRO A 47 -7.74 -5.16 -12.88
N GLN A 48 -8.88 -5.59 -13.42
CA GLN A 48 -10.07 -4.75 -13.46
C GLN A 48 -10.60 -4.52 -12.03
N PRO A 49 -11.16 -3.34 -11.74
CA PRO A 49 -11.76 -3.09 -10.43
C PRO A 49 -12.82 -4.14 -10.10
N ASN A 50 -12.84 -4.58 -8.84
CA ASN A 50 -13.84 -5.52 -8.36
C ASN A 50 -15.25 -4.93 -8.47
N ASP A 51 -16.23 -5.78 -8.78
CA ASP A 51 -17.65 -5.37 -8.81
C ASP A 51 -18.08 -4.72 -7.48
N VAL A 52 -17.51 -5.17 -6.35
CA VAL A 52 -17.76 -4.59 -5.03
C VAL A 52 -17.26 -3.14 -4.91
N ALA A 53 -16.14 -2.81 -5.58
CA ALA A 53 -15.58 -1.46 -5.55
C ALA A 53 -16.42 -0.44 -6.34
N ILE A 54 -17.06 -0.91 -7.42
CA ILE A 54 -17.93 -0.12 -8.29
C ILE A 54 -19.40 -0.31 -7.96
N ALA A 55 -19.73 -1.25 -7.03
CA ALA A 55 -21.11 -1.52 -6.64
C ALA A 55 -21.72 -0.30 -5.95
N GLU A 56 -22.73 0.25 -6.59
CA GLU A 56 -23.59 1.27 -6.00
C GLU A 56 -24.81 0.61 -5.35
N THR A 57 -25.44 1.34 -4.42
CA THR A 57 -26.70 0.91 -3.84
C THR A 57 -27.77 0.84 -4.93
N THR A 58 -28.34 -0.33 -5.17
CA THR A 58 -29.49 -0.47 -6.08
C THR A 58 -30.73 0.18 -5.43
N LYS A 59 -31.22 1.24 -6.06
CA LYS A 59 -32.48 1.89 -5.65
C LYS A 59 -33.64 1.22 -6.36
N VAL A 60 -34.59 0.70 -5.59
CA VAL A 60 -35.85 0.16 -6.12
C VAL A 60 -36.88 1.28 -6.08
N MET A 61 -37.36 1.66 -7.24
CA MET A 61 -38.31 2.75 -7.41
C MET A 61 -39.72 2.22 -7.67
N TYR A 62 -40.74 2.98 -7.29
CA TYR A 62 -42.12 2.73 -7.73
C TYR A 62 -42.21 2.86 -9.26
N ALA A 63 -43.27 2.35 -9.86
CA ALA A 63 -43.52 2.42 -11.29
C ALA A 63 -43.55 3.86 -11.85
N ASP A 64 -43.76 4.86 -11.00
CA ASP A 64 -43.75 6.27 -11.34
C ASP A 64 -42.30 6.83 -11.49
N GLY A 65 -41.25 6.04 -11.14
CA GLY A 65 -39.86 6.44 -11.20
C GLY A 65 -39.44 7.60 -10.27
N LYS A 66 -40.37 8.06 -9.41
CA LYS A 66 -40.13 9.23 -8.54
C LYS A 66 -40.00 8.87 -7.07
N ARG A 67 -40.73 7.85 -6.62
CA ARG A 67 -40.72 7.43 -5.24
C ARG A 67 -39.81 6.19 -5.09
N GLU A 68 -38.99 6.23 -4.06
CA GLU A 68 -38.12 5.10 -3.69
C GLU A 68 -38.91 4.11 -2.83
N VAL A 69 -38.95 2.84 -3.22
CA VAL A 69 -39.52 1.72 -2.46
C VAL A 69 -38.55 1.27 -1.37
N GLY A 70 -37.27 1.22 -1.72
CA GLY A 70 -36.19 0.77 -0.84
C GLY A 70 -34.87 0.67 -1.56
N ARG A 71 -33.86 0.23 -0.84
CA ARG A 71 -32.50 0.04 -1.36
C ARG A 71 -32.07 -1.38 -1.10
N ILE A 72 -31.38 -1.96 -2.08
CA ILE A 72 -30.79 -3.29 -2.00
C ILE A 72 -29.27 -3.13 -2.11
N GLY A 73 -28.53 -3.70 -1.17
CA GLY A 73 -27.08 -3.69 -1.11
C GLY A 73 -26.57 -3.43 0.30
N ASP A 74 -25.47 -4.07 0.64
CA ASP A 74 -24.83 -3.96 1.96
C ASP A 74 -24.11 -2.62 2.15
N VAL A 75 -23.85 -1.91 1.06
CA VAL A 75 -23.06 -0.68 1.04
C VAL A 75 -23.92 0.47 0.53
N ARG A 76 -24.10 1.49 1.36
CA ARG A 76 -24.77 2.73 0.99
C ARG A 76 -23.73 3.71 0.43
N ARG A 77 -23.42 3.59 -0.85
CA ARG A 77 -22.51 4.51 -1.56
C ARG A 77 -23.26 5.25 -2.65
N THR A 78 -22.89 6.49 -2.84
CA THR A 78 -23.26 7.28 -4.00
C THR A 78 -21.96 7.87 -4.54
N SER A 79 -21.58 7.48 -5.74
CA SER A 79 -20.41 8.04 -6.42
C SER A 79 -20.74 9.46 -6.85
N VAL A 80 -19.83 10.37 -6.55
CA VAL A 80 -19.89 11.76 -7.00
C VAL A 80 -18.61 12.08 -7.76
N PRO A 81 -18.69 12.86 -8.85
CA PRO A 81 -17.51 13.34 -9.55
C PRO A 81 -16.61 14.13 -8.60
N LEU A 82 -15.29 13.99 -8.73
CA LEU A 82 -14.34 14.73 -7.88
C LEU A 82 -14.50 16.25 -8.04
N SER A 83 -14.92 16.73 -9.23
CA SER A 83 -15.23 18.12 -9.51
C SER A 83 -16.35 18.70 -8.63
N ASP A 84 -17.24 17.84 -8.11
CA ASP A 84 -18.36 18.25 -7.26
C ASP A 84 -17.97 18.27 -5.77
N VAL A 85 -16.75 17.79 -5.45
CA VAL A 85 -16.22 17.80 -4.08
C VAL A 85 -15.41 19.08 -3.86
N PRO A 86 -15.78 19.93 -2.87
CA PRO A 86 -15.00 21.14 -2.57
C PRO A 86 -13.53 20.82 -2.31
N VAL A 87 -12.62 21.66 -2.80
CA VAL A 87 -11.16 21.44 -2.69
C VAL A 87 -10.70 21.35 -1.23
N GLU A 88 -11.36 22.06 -0.33
CA GLU A 88 -11.09 22.00 1.11
C GLU A 88 -11.35 20.60 1.68
N VAL A 89 -12.39 19.93 1.19
CA VAL A 89 -12.72 18.55 1.60
C VAL A 89 -11.68 17.59 1.05
N GLN A 90 -11.25 17.76 -0.21
CA GLN A 90 -10.19 16.96 -0.80
C GLN A 90 -8.89 17.10 0.02
N HIS A 91 -8.48 18.34 0.32
CA HIS A 91 -7.31 18.60 1.15
C HIS A 91 -7.42 18.06 2.57
N ALA A 92 -8.61 18.11 3.18
CA ALA A 92 -8.83 17.55 4.51
C ALA A 92 -8.64 16.03 4.54
N VAL A 93 -9.12 15.31 3.51
CA VAL A 93 -8.92 13.87 3.36
C VAL A 93 -7.44 13.55 3.17
N LEU A 94 -6.76 14.26 2.25
CA LEU A 94 -5.33 14.09 2.03
C LEU A 94 -4.51 14.36 3.30
N ALA A 95 -4.84 15.43 4.03
CA ALA A 95 -4.15 15.77 5.27
C ALA A 95 -4.33 14.73 6.38
N ALA A 96 -5.48 14.05 6.41
CA ALA A 96 -5.78 13.02 7.40
C ALA A 96 -5.14 11.67 7.06
N GLU A 97 -5.23 11.26 5.79
CA GLU A 97 -4.87 9.91 5.35
C GLU A 97 -3.46 9.83 4.78
N ASP A 98 -3.03 10.83 3.99
CA ASP A 98 -1.78 10.78 3.25
C ASP A 98 -1.26 12.19 2.88
N ARG A 99 -0.64 12.85 3.84
CA ARG A 99 -0.18 14.26 3.69
C ARG A 99 0.79 14.49 2.55
N SER A 100 1.53 13.46 2.19
CA SER A 100 2.54 13.50 1.11
C SER A 100 2.04 12.83 -0.17
N PHE A 101 0.72 12.74 -0.38
CA PHE A 101 0.11 12.03 -1.49
C PHE A 101 0.74 12.39 -2.85
N TYR A 102 0.98 13.67 -3.11
CA TYR A 102 1.56 14.14 -4.37
C TYR A 102 3.09 13.96 -4.46
N ASP A 103 3.77 13.66 -3.35
CA ASP A 103 5.24 13.63 -3.28
C ASP A 103 5.84 12.23 -3.41
N HIS A 104 5.02 11.16 -3.35
CA HIS A 104 5.51 9.77 -3.42
C HIS A 104 4.87 8.98 -4.56
N GLY A 105 5.48 7.83 -4.91
CA GLY A 105 5.04 6.92 -5.97
C GLY A 105 4.36 5.66 -5.42
N GLY A 106 3.15 5.76 -4.86
CA GLY A 106 2.35 4.62 -4.40
C GLY A 106 2.70 4.09 -3.00
N PHE A 107 3.83 4.48 -2.43
CA PHE A 107 4.19 4.19 -1.04
C PHE A 107 4.99 5.35 -0.44
N SER A 108 4.85 5.54 0.86
CA SER A 108 5.56 6.58 1.62
C SER A 108 6.57 5.95 2.58
N PRO A 109 7.88 6.01 2.29
CA PRO A 109 8.92 5.54 3.23
C PRO A 109 8.85 6.27 4.57
N GLU A 110 8.52 7.55 4.54
CA GLU A 110 8.34 8.37 5.74
C GLU A 110 7.13 7.90 6.56
N GLY A 111 6.00 7.65 5.90
CA GLY A 111 4.79 7.10 6.56
C GLY A 111 5.05 5.74 7.20
N ILE A 112 5.77 4.86 6.50
CA ILE A 112 6.15 3.54 7.02
C ILE A 112 7.08 3.69 8.23
N SER A 113 8.10 4.54 8.13
CA SER A 113 9.07 4.77 9.21
C SER A 113 8.39 5.36 10.46
N ARG A 114 7.51 6.31 10.27
CA ARG A 114 6.71 6.91 11.34
C ARG A 114 5.80 5.88 12.01
N ALA A 115 5.06 5.10 11.23
CA ALA A 115 4.19 4.06 11.75
C ALA A 115 4.98 3.00 12.54
N PHE A 116 6.15 2.58 12.01
CA PHE A 116 7.04 1.65 12.69
C PHE A 116 7.52 2.20 14.04
N TRP A 117 7.96 3.46 14.08
CA TRP A 117 8.42 4.11 15.30
C TRP A 117 7.32 4.22 16.35
N ASN A 118 6.13 4.69 15.94
CA ASN A 118 4.99 4.82 16.84
C ASN A 118 4.55 3.47 17.41
N ASN A 119 4.53 2.42 16.60
CA ASN A 119 4.21 1.07 17.08
C ASN A 119 5.24 0.52 18.07
N LEU A 120 6.53 0.85 17.90
CA LEU A 120 7.59 0.46 18.84
C LEU A 120 7.53 1.23 20.17
N THR A 121 7.14 2.50 20.12
CA THR A 121 7.12 3.38 21.30
C THR A 121 5.79 3.36 22.06
N GLY A 122 4.84 2.51 21.64
CA GLY A 122 3.53 2.37 22.28
C GLY A 122 2.59 3.55 22.05
N GLY A 123 2.83 4.34 20.98
CA GLY A 123 1.91 5.38 20.54
C GLY A 123 0.66 4.79 19.86
N ASP A 124 -0.30 5.66 19.54
CA ASP A 124 -1.50 5.27 18.78
C ASP A 124 -1.11 4.58 17.48
N THR A 125 -1.82 3.49 17.16
CA THR A 125 -1.61 2.74 15.93
C THR A 125 -1.91 3.62 14.71
N GLN A 126 -0.88 4.23 14.15
CA GLN A 126 -0.99 4.98 12.91
C GLN A 126 -0.76 4.08 11.71
N GLY A 127 -1.66 4.15 10.73
CA GLY A 127 -1.49 3.49 9.45
C GLY A 127 -0.39 4.16 8.64
N GLY A 128 0.56 3.36 8.12
CA GLY A 128 1.57 3.84 7.17
C GLY A 128 1.19 3.58 5.71
N SER A 129 -0.08 3.23 5.44
CA SER A 129 -0.57 2.95 4.08
C SER A 129 -1.01 4.22 3.39
N THR A 130 -0.60 4.41 2.14
CA THR A 130 -1.01 5.55 1.30
C THR A 130 -2.45 5.39 0.81
N ILE A 131 -3.05 6.49 0.32
CA ILE A 131 -4.37 6.47 -0.31
C ILE A 131 -4.39 5.49 -1.49
N THR A 132 -3.36 5.47 -2.31
CA THR A 132 -3.24 4.54 -3.44
C THR A 132 -3.23 3.09 -2.99
N GLN A 133 -2.54 2.75 -1.89
CA GLN A 133 -2.59 1.41 -1.29
C GLN A 133 -3.97 1.06 -0.77
N GLN A 134 -4.67 2.00 -0.14
CA GLN A 134 -6.04 1.79 0.33
C GLN A 134 -7.00 1.58 -0.84
N TYR A 135 -6.86 2.35 -1.92
CA TYR A 135 -7.62 2.16 -3.14
C TYR A 135 -7.39 0.77 -3.74
N VAL A 136 -6.13 0.39 -3.95
CA VAL A 136 -5.76 -0.94 -4.48
C VAL A 136 -6.33 -2.06 -3.63
N LYS A 137 -6.22 -1.96 -2.31
CA LYS A 137 -6.78 -2.94 -1.39
C LYS A 137 -8.29 -3.10 -1.59
N ASN A 138 -9.01 -2.01 -1.72
CA ASN A 138 -10.47 -2.03 -1.79
C ASN A 138 -10.99 -2.36 -3.19
N ALA A 139 -10.28 -1.93 -4.25
CA ALA A 139 -10.71 -2.08 -5.63
C ALA A 139 -10.31 -3.42 -6.26
N TYR A 140 -9.17 -4.00 -5.85
CA TYR A 140 -8.58 -5.12 -6.58
C TYR A 140 -8.28 -6.35 -5.73
N LEU A 141 -8.18 -6.21 -4.40
CA LEU A 141 -7.71 -7.28 -3.52
C LEU A 141 -8.81 -7.79 -2.58
N SER A 142 -8.60 -8.98 -2.03
CA SER A 142 -9.44 -9.52 -0.97
C SER A 142 -9.20 -8.77 0.35
N GLN A 143 -10.15 -8.88 1.29
CA GLN A 143 -10.02 -8.28 2.63
C GLN A 143 -9.15 -9.12 3.59
N ASP A 144 -8.55 -10.22 3.11
CA ASP A 144 -7.68 -11.07 3.91
C ASP A 144 -6.46 -10.31 4.41
N GLN A 145 -6.08 -10.54 5.66
CA GLN A 145 -4.93 -9.88 6.28
C GLN A 145 -3.68 -10.78 6.18
N THR A 146 -3.15 -10.97 4.97
CA THR A 146 -1.95 -11.77 4.75
C THR A 146 -0.77 -10.91 4.32
N VAL A 147 0.45 -11.37 4.62
CA VAL A 147 1.69 -10.70 4.18
C VAL A 147 1.77 -10.66 2.65
N LEU A 148 1.35 -11.74 1.99
CA LEU A 148 1.34 -11.81 0.53
C LEU A 148 0.39 -10.79 -0.08
N ARG A 149 -0.82 -10.65 0.49
CA ARG A 149 -1.75 -9.61 0.06
C ARG A 149 -1.15 -8.22 0.23
N LYS A 150 -0.46 -7.96 1.37
CA LYS A 150 0.17 -6.65 1.61
C LYS A 150 1.32 -6.37 0.64
N ALA A 151 2.08 -7.39 0.25
CA ALA A 151 3.09 -7.27 -0.80
C ALA A 151 2.47 -6.94 -2.16
N ASN A 152 1.39 -7.64 -2.54
CA ASN A 152 0.65 -7.35 -3.78
C ASN A 152 0.05 -5.93 -3.77
N GLU A 153 -0.51 -5.48 -2.65
CA GLU A 153 -1.01 -4.12 -2.46
C GLU A 153 0.07 -3.09 -2.76
N LEU A 154 1.28 -3.28 -2.23
CA LEU A 154 2.40 -2.38 -2.46
C LEU A 154 2.83 -2.36 -3.94
N VAL A 155 2.99 -3.53 -4.54
CA VAL A 155 3.39 -3.65 -5.96
C VAL A 155 2.37 -3.00 -6.88
N LEU A 156 1.08 -3.28 -6.66
CA LEU A 156 0.00 -2.73 -7.47
C LEU A 156 -0.17 -1.22 -7.27
N ALA A 157 0.04 -0.71 -6.05
CA ALA A 157 -0.01 0.73 -5.77
C ALA A 157 1.09 1.48 -6.53
N VAL A 158 2.34 0.98 -6.48
CA VAL A 158 3.44 1.55 -7.25
C VAL A 158 3.17 1.48 -8.75
N LYS A 159 2.69 0.34 -9.24
CA LYS A 159 2.37 0.18 -10.65
C LYS A 159 1.26 1.13 -11.09
N LEU A 160 0.19 1.25 -10.31
CA LEU A 160 -0.93 2.14 -10.64
C LEU A 160 -0.44 3.58 -10.82
N GLU A 161 0.39 4.08 -9.91
CA GLU A 161 0.95 5.44 -10.01
C GLU A 161 2.02 5.61 -11.11
N THR A 162 2.47 4.53 -11.75
CA THR A 162 3.30 4.64 -12.96
C THR A 162 2.49 4.78 -14.24
N ILE A 163 1.21 4.40 -14.23
CA ILE A 163 0.34 4.41 -15.41
C ILE A 163 -0.79 5.45 -15.32
N GLU A 164 -1.16 5.87 -14.13
CA GLU A 164 -2.20 6.86 -13.87
C GLU A 164 -1.61 8.11 -13.22
N SER A 165 -2.10 9.29 -13.63
CA SER A 165 -1.77 10.57 -13.00
C SER A 165 -2.55 10.75 -11.69
N LYS A 166 -2.01 11.53 -10.77
CA LYS A 166 -2.69 11.95 -9.53
C LYS A 166 -3.55 13.20 -9.70
N ASP A 167 -3.55 13.75 -10.92
CA ASP A 167 -4.30 14.94 -11.29
C ASP A 167 -5.73 14.62 -11.74
#